data_6d53f42d9b0dbe1fd625e2d4b6c83be3
#
_entry.id   6d53f42d9b0dbe1fd625e2d4b6c83be3
#
_cell.length_a   1.000
_cell.length_b   1.000
_cell.length_c   1.000
_cell.angle_alpha   90.00
_cell.angle_beta   90.00
_cell.angle_gamma   90.00
#
_symmetry.space_group_name_H-M   'P 1'
#
loop_
_entity.id
_entity.type
_entity.pdbx_description
1 polymer ?
#
loop_
_entity_poly.entity_id
_entity_poly.type
_entity_poly.pdbx_seq_one_letter_code
_entity_poly.pdbx_strand_id
1 'polypeptide(L)' 'MLNMELTVNGEKRQVADGLTVSGLLESLQVVPERVVVEVNLTIVKRAQLADAVLQDGDQVEIVQFVGGG' A
#
# COMPACT_ATOMS: atom_id res chain seq x y z
N MET A 1 -9.11 15.17 6.33
CA MET A 1 -9.12 14.50 7.65
C MET A 1 -8.69 13.06 7.52
N LEU A 2 -8.00 12.55 8.53
CA LEU A 2 -7.55 11.18 8.54
C LEU A 2 -8.65 10.32 9.13
N ASN A 3 -9.32 9.54 8.30
CA ASN A 3 -10.51 8.79 8.70
C ASN A 3 -10.33 7.28 8.68
N MET A 4 -9.19 6.80 8.19
CA MET A 4 -8.94 5.38 8.13
C MET A 4 -7.66 5.01 8.86
N GLU A 5 -7.64 3.79 9.38
CA GLU A 5 -6.44 3.20 9.93
C GLU A 5 -6.06 1.99 9.09
N LEU A 6 -4.81 1.95 8.67
CA LEU A 6 -4.25 0.79 7.97
C LEU A 6 -3.15 0.20 8.85
N THR A 7 -2.85 -1.06 8.63
CA THR A 7 -1.64 -1.67 9.18
C THR A 7 -0.71 -1.92 8.01
N VAL A 8 0.42 -1.23 7.98
CA VAL A 8 1.39 -1.33 6.89
C VAL A 8 2.66 -1.95 7.42
N ASN A 9 2.98 -3.15 6.93
CA ASN A 9 4.13 -3.92 7.41
C ASN A 9 4.15 -4.00 8.94
N GLY A 10 2.99 -4.25 9.52
CA GLY A 10 2.85 -4.41 10.96
C GLY A 10 2.69 -3.12 11.76
N GLU A 11 2.76 -1.96 11.11
CA GLU A 11 2.65 -0.67 11.80
C GLU A 11 1.33 0.00 11.45
N LYS A 12 0.65 0.49 12.46
CA LYS A 12 -0.61 1.21 12.27
C LYS A 12 -0.34 2.61 11.74
N ARG A 13 -1.14 3.03 10.75
CA ARG A 13 -1.04 4.35 10.14
C ARG A 13 -2.42 4.93 9.95
N GLN A 14 -2.55 6.21 10.25
CA GLN A 14 -3.77 6.96 9.97
C GLN A 14 -3.65 7.59 8.60
N VAL A 15 -4.65 7.39 7.76
CA VAL A 15 -4.63 7.90 6.40
C VAL A 15 -5.99 8.47 6.02
N ALA A 16 -6.02 9.23 4.94
CA ALA A 16 -7.26 9.83 4.46
C ALA A 16 -8.15 8.79 3.79
N ASP A 17 -9.46 8.96 3.93
CA ASP A 17 -10.43 8.18 3.18
C ASP A 17 -10.14 8.29 1.69
N GLY A 18 -10.35 7.18 0.99
CA GLY A 18 -10.18 7.16 -0.46
C GLY A 18 -8.75 6.98 -0.93
N LEU A 19 -7.81 6.79 0.00
CA LEU A 19 -6.42 6.57 -0.38
C LEU A 19 -6.30 5.30 -1.21
N THR A 20 -5.59 5.38 -2.34
CA THR A 20 -5.30 4.22 -3.15
C THR A 20 -3.96 3.61 -2.73
N VAL A 21 -3.70 2.38 -3.19
CA VAL A 21 -2.39 1.76 -2.95
C VAL A 21 -1.29 2.63 -3.55
N SER A 22 -1.51 3.14 -4.76
CA SER A 22 -0.54 4.03 -5.40
C SER A 22 -0.26 5.26 -4.54
N GLY A 23 -1.31 5.85 -3.99
CA GLY A 23 -1.16 7.02 -3.10
C GLY A 23 -0.40 6.69 -1.83
N LEU A 24 -0.62 5.50 -1.28
CA LEU A 24 0.12 5.05 -0.11
C LEU A 24 1.61 4.92 -0.42
N LEU A 25 1.94 4.28 -1.54
CA LEU A 25 3.35 4.12 -1.93
C LEU A 25 4.02 5.47 -2.13
N GLU A 26 3.31 6.41 -2.75
CA GLU A 26 3.84 7.74 -2.95
C GLU A 26 4.13 8.43 -1.62
N SER A 27 3.22 8.32 -0.67
CA SER A 27 3.40 8.95 0.64
C SER A 27 4.58 8.34 1.40
N LEU A 28 4.90 7.08 1.14
CA LEU A 28 6.03 6.40 1.76
C LEU A 28 7.33 6.56 0.96
N GLN A 29 7.26 7.25 -0.17
CA GLN A 29 8.39 7.46 -1.07
C GLN A 29 8.95 6.14 -1.58
N VAL A 30 8.07 5.20 -1.86
CA VAL A 30 8.42 3.87 -2.36
C VAL A 30 8.13 3.84 -3.86
N VAL A 31 9.09 3.33 -4.62
CA VAL A 31 8.97 3.23 -6.08
C VAL A 31 8.15 1.99 -6.42
N PRO A 32 6.98 2.15 -7.08
CA PRO A 32 6.10 1.00 -7.33
C PRO A 32 6.75 -0.13 -8.10
N GLU A 33 7.67 0.20 -9.00
CA GLU A 33 8.35 -0.81 -9.82
C GLU A 33 9.27 -1.71 -9.03
N ARG A 34 9.56 -1.36 -7.77
CA ARG A 34 10.52 -2.09 -6.97
C ARG A 34 9.87 -2.90 -5.84
N VAL A 35 8.55 -2.95 -5.82
CA VAL A 35 7.85 -3.60 -4.71
C VAL A 35 6.74 -4.51 -5.19
N VAL A 36 6.40 -5.47 -4.33
CA VAL A 36 5.16 -6.23 -4.44
C VAL A 36 4.29 -5.79 -3.28
N VAL A 37 3.04 -5.50 -3.54
CA VAL A 37 2.09 -5.05 -2.53
C VAL A 37 1.01 -6.10 -2.35
N GLU A 38 0.72 -6.45 -1.10
CA GLU A 38 -0.41 -7.31 -0.76
C GLU A 38 -1.36 -6.51 0.13
N VAL A 39 -2.64 -6.65 -0.15
CA VAL A 39 -3.69 -6.09 0.69
C VAL A 39 -4.53 -7.27 1.16
N ASN A 40 -4.58 -7.48 2.48
CA ASN A 40 -5.30 -8.60 3.07
C ASN A 40 -4.91 -9.93 2.41
N LEU A 41 -3.61 -10.13 2.23
CA LEU A 41 -3.01 -11.35 1.68
C LEU A 41 -3.27 -11.56 0.19
N THR A 42 -3.79 -10.56 -0.50
CA THR A 42 -4.01 -10.63 -1.94
C THR A 42 -3.05 -9.67 -2.64
N ILE A 43 -2.30 -10.18 -3.59
CA ILE A 43 -1.36 -9.35 -4.35
C ILE A 43 -2.15 -8.37 -5.22
N VAL A 44 -1.78 -7.10 -5.14
CA VAL A 44 -2.33 -6.06 -6.00
C VAL A 44 -1.37 -5.87 -7.17
N LYS A 45 -1.84 -6.16 -8.37
CA LYS A 45 -1.00 -6.08 -9.55
C LYS A 45 -0.64 -4.63 -9.87
N ARG A 46 0.53 -4.44 -10.48
CA ARG A 46 1.03 -3.09 -10.76
C ARG A 46 0.01 -2.25 -11.54
N ALA A 47 -0.64 -2.85 -12.51
CA ALA A 47 -1.63 -2.14 -13.32
C ALA A 47 -2.86 -1.69 -12.51
N GLN A 48 -3.03 -2.22 -11.30
CA GLN A 48 -4.20 -1.93 -10.46
C GLN A 48 -3.88 -1.03 -9.29
N LEU A 49 -2.62 -0.67 -9.08
CA LEU A 49 -2.22 0.10 -7.90
C LEU A 49 -2.95 1.43 -7.79
N ALA A 50 -3.16 2.10 -8.91
CA ALA A 50 -3.81 3.40 -8.93
C ALA A 50 -5.32 3.31 -8.72
N ASP A 51 -5.92 2.16 -8.97
CA ASP A 51 -7.36 1.95 -8.87
C ASP A 51 -7.76 1.23 -7.59
N ALA A 52 -6.83 0.62 -6.89
CA ALA A 52 -7.12 -0.14 -5.69
C ALA A 52 -7.28 0.80 -4.51
N VAL A 53 -8.53 1.03 -4.12
CA VAL A 53 -8.87 1.91 -3.00
C VAL A 53 -8.78 1.12 -1.71
N LEU A 54 -8.03 1.66 -0.75
CA LEU A 54 -7.87 1.03 0.55
C LEU A 54 -9.08 1.29 1.44
N GLN A 55 -9.33 0.36 2.36
CA GLN A 55 -10.44 0.44 3.30
C GLN A 55 -9.90 0.48 4.72
N ASP A 56 -10.69 1.06 5.62
CA ASP A 56 -10.32 1.08 7.04
C ASP A 56 -10.09 -0.35 7.54
N GLY A 57 -9.01 -0.55 8.24
CA GLY A 57 -8.64 -1.86 8.78
C GLY A 57 -7.85 -2.75 7.86
N ASP A 58 -7.56 -2.31 6.64
CA ASP A 58 -6.79 -3.13 5.71
C ASP A 58 -5.39 -3.42 6.23
N GLN A 59 -4.95 -4.65 5.97
CA GLN A 59 -3.59 -5.09 6.26
C GLN A 59 -2.79 -5.04 4.97
N VAL A 60 -1.78 -4.16 4.94
CA VAL A 60 -0.98 -3.94 3.73
C VAL A 60 0.44 -4.42 3.99
N GLU A 61 0.96 -5.22 3.08
CA GLU A 61 2.36 -5.63 3.12
C GLU A 61 3.06 -5.17 1.87
N ILE A 62 4.19 -4.52 2.04
CA ILE A 62 5.00 -4.01 0.96
C ILE A 62 6.35 -4.69 1.04
N VAL A 63 6.67 -5.50 0.03
CA VAL A 63 7.93 -6.23 -0.02
C VAL A 63 8.80 -5.62 -1.10
N GLN A 64 9.94 -5.10 -0.72
CA GLN A 64 10.85 -4.47 -1.67
C GLN A 64 11.80 -5.51 -2.23
N PHE A 65 12.02 -5.44 -3.54
CA PHE A 65 12.98 -6.32 -4.19
C PHE A 65 14.39 -5.94 -3.75
N VAL A 66 15.20 -6.95 -3.46
CA VAL A 66 16.58 -6.75 -3.05
C VAL A 66 17.49 -7.25 -4.14
N GLY A 67 18.55 -6.52 -4.39
CA GLY A 67 19.54 -6.95 -5.36
C GLY A 67 19.05 -6.76 -6.77
N GLY A 68 18.99 -5.74 -7.29
CA GLY A 68 18.47 -5.45 -8.58
C GLY A 68 18.98 -6.36 -9.68
N GLY A 69 18.50 -7.46 -9.65
CA GLY A 69 18.80 -8.39 -10.72
C GLY A 69 18.30 -7.82 -12.03
#